data_ec5b0d685e1e32230a78e356b01dc46b
#
_entry.id   ec5b0d685e1e32230a78e356b01dc46b
#
_cell.length_a   1.000
_cell.length_b   1.000
_cell.length_c   1.000
_cell.angle_alpha   90.00
_cell.angle_beta   90.00
_cell.angle_gamma   90.00
#
_symmetry.space_group_name_H-M   'P 1'
#
loop_
_entity.id
_entity.type
_entity.pdbx_description
1 polymer ?
#
loop_
_entity_poly.entity_id
_entity_poly.type
_entity_poly.pdbx_seq_one_letter_code
_entity_poly.pdbx_strand_id
1 'polypeptide(L)'
;MTTVRETIEVDVPISTAYDQWTQFEDFPRFMAGIDQVKQLDDTRLHWVADIGGQQREWDAKIVEQEPDRRVAWSATEGTANAGAVEFVPLSDSRTEIHLELDYAPEGLVEKAGAATGTVQRRAKKDLESFKDFIESRGAETGAWRGRVEGGQPR
;
A
#
# COMPACT_ATOMS: atom_id res chain seq x y z
N MET A 1 11.85 15.42 0.13
CA MET A 1 10.93 14.28 0.16
C MET A 1 10.79 13.78 1.58
N THR A 2 9.59 13.44 1.97
CA THR A 2 9.29 13.01 3.34
C THR A 2 9.00 11.51 3.36
N THR A 3 9.54 10.82 4.36
CA THR A 3 9.32 9.38 4.53
C THR A 3 8.52 9.12 5.79
N VAL A 4 7.48 8.31 5.66
CA VAL A 4 6.64 7.87 6.78
C VAL A 4 6.77 6.35 6.88
N ARG A 5 6.96 5.84 8.09
CA ARG A 5 7.06 4.40 8.35
C ARG A 5 6.08 3.99 9.43
N GLU A 6 5.40 2.88 9.20
CA GLU A 6 4.49 2.28 10.18
C GLU A 6 4.62 0.77 10.13
N THR A 7 4.38 0.15 11.26
CA THR A 7 4.49 -1.31 11.40
C THR A 7 3.25 -1.84 12.10
N ILE A 8 2.76 -3.00 11.67
CA ILE A 8 1.65 -3.67 12.33
C ILE A 8 1.85 -5.19 12.28
N GLU A 9 1.33 -5.88 13.29
CA GLU A 9 1.30 -7.34 13.32
C GLU A 9 -0.12 -7.81 13.02
N VAL A 10 -0.23 -8.82 12.17
CA VAL A 10 -1.53 -9.40 11.82
C VAL A 10 -1.51 -10.90 12.14
N ASP A 11 -2.62 -11.42 12.63
CA ASP A 11 -2.74 -12.81 13.05
C ASP A 11 -3.16 -13.71 11.88
N VAL A 12 -2.39 -13.67 10.81
CA VAL A 12 -2.57 -14.53 9.64
C VAL A 12 -1.21 -14.95 9.11
N PRO A 13 -1.15 -16.07 8.37
CA PRO A 13 0.11 -16.51 7.75
C PRO A 13 0.64 -15.49 6.75
N ILE A 14 1.94 -15.49 6.52
CA ILE A 14 2.58 -14.53 5.62
C ILE A 14 2.00 -14.61 4.20
N SER A 15 1.68 -15.80 3.71
CA SER A 15 1.09 -15.93 2.39
C SER A 15 -0.27 -15.24 2.31
N THR A 16 -1.08 -15.36 3.35
CA THR A 16 -2.40 -14.69 3.41
C THR A 16 -2.25 -13.18 3.40
N ALA A 17 -1.36 -12.64 4.24
CA ALA A 17 -1.12 -11.19 4.29
C ALA A 17 -0.57 -10.68 2.96
N TYR A 18 0.42 -11.35 2.42
CA TYR A 18 1.03 -10.96 1.16
C TYR A 18 0.02 -11.05 0.00
N ASP A 19 -0.67 -12.17 -0.11
CA ASP A 19 -1.61 -12.38 -1.22
C ASP A 19 -2.72 -11.35 -1.21
N GLN A 20 -3.25 -10.99 -0.05
CA GLN A 20 -4.25 -9.94 0.03
C GLN A 20 -3.68 -8.59 -0.42
N TRP A 21 -2.44 -8.30 -0.09
CA TRP A 21 -1.82 -7.04 -0.50
C TRP A 21 -1.64 -6.95 -2.02
N THR A 22 -1.62 -8.07 -2.72
CA THR A 22 -1.53 -8.06 -4.18
C THR A 22 -2.86 -7.72 -4.85
N GLN A 23 -3.95 -7.71 -4.10
CA GLN A 23 -5.29 -7.42 -4.63
C GLN A 23 -5.57 -5.93 -4.48
N PHE A 24 -4.88 -5.12 -5.29
CA PHE A 24 -4.92 -3.67 -5.19
C PHE A 24 -6.32 -3.10 -5.38
N GLU A 25 -7.15 -3.74 -6.20
CA GLU A 25 -8.51 -3.26 -6.45
C GLU A 25 -9.42 -3.40 -5.24
N ASP A 26 -8.99 -4.16 -4.22
CA ASP A 26 -9.72 -4.28 -2.96
C ASP A 26 -9.32 -3.23 -1.94
N PHE A 27 -8.29 -2.43 -2.21
CA PHE A 27 -7.79 -1.44 -1.26
C PHE A 27 -8.86 -0.47 -0.74
N PRO A 28 -9.83 0.00 -1.57
CA PRO A 28 -10.87 0.88 -1.04
C PRO A 28 -11.70 0.25 0.08
N ARG A 29 -11.68 -1.07 0.21
CA ARG A 29 -12.45 -1.77 1.24
C ARG A 29 -11.87 -1.55 2.64
N PHE A 30 -10.59 -1.22 2.75
CA PHE A 30 -9.94 -0.99 4.03
C PHE A 30 -9.08 0.27 4.09
N MET A 31 -8.95 1.00 3.00
CA MET A 31 -8.21 2.28 2.98
C MET A 31 -9.19 3.40 2.68
N ALA A 32 -9.61 4.10 3.74
CA ALA A 32 -10.70 5.07 3.66
C ALA A 32 -10.45 6.23 2.69
N GLY A 33 -9.19 6.59 2.48
CA GLY A 33 -8.86 7.68 1.57
C GLY A 33 -8.74 7.28 0.11
N ILE A 34 -8.82 6.00 -0.18
CA ILE A 34 -8.70 5.48 -1.53
C ILE A 34 -10.09 5.17 -2.07
N ASP A 35 -10.50 5.85 -3.13
CA ASP A 35 -11.82 5.66 -3.73
C ASP A 35 -11.83 4.48 -4.69
N GLN A 36 -10.74 4.33 -5.46
CA GLN A 36 -10.65 3.28 -6.45
C GLN A 36 -9.19 3.00 -6.79
N VAL A 37 -8.89 1.74 -7.03
CA VAL A 37 -7.62 1.32 -7.64
C VAL A 37 -7.97 0.40 -8.79
N LYS A 38 -7.40 0.66 -9.95
CA LYS A 38 -7.60 -0.16 -11.13
C LYS A 38 -6.26 -0.71 -11.58
N GLN A 39 -6.15 -2.01 -11.68
CA GLN A 39 -4.94 -2.64 -12.18
C GLN A 39 -5.00 -2.69 -13.70
N LEU A 40 -4.04 -2.02 -14.35
CA LEU A 40 -4.00 -1.90 -15.79
C LEU A 40 -3.27 -3.07 -16.44
N ASP A 41 -2.22 -3.55 -15.78
CA ASP A 41 -1.48 -4.75 -16.19
C ASP A 41 -0.68 -5.26 -14.97
N ASP A 42 0.23 -6.19 -15.18
CA ASP A 42 0.98 -6.83 -14.08
C ASP A 42 1.80 -5.83 -13.25
N THR A 43 2.13 -4.67 -13.80
CA THR A 43 3.00 -3.70 -13.11
C THR A 43 2.40 -2.31 -13.02
N ARG A 44 1.25 -2.02 -13.65
CA ARG A 44 0.70 -0.66 -13.67
C ARG A 44 -0.64 -0.58 -12.99
N LEU A 45 -0.83 0.50 -12.24
CA LEU A 45 -2.03 0.77 -11.48
C LEU A 45 -2.49 2.20 -11.72
N HIS A 46 -3.81 2.39 -11.67
CA HIS A 46 -4.40 3.74 -11.65
C HIS A 46 -5.12 3.92 -10.33
N TRP A 47 -4.78 5.00 -9.63
CA TRP A 47 -5.32 5.29 -8.31
C TRP A 47 -6.24 6.50 -8.37
N VAL A 48 -7.34 6.42 -7.63
CA VAL A 48 -8.23 7.56 -7.37
C VAL A 48 -8.35 7.68 -5.86
N ALA A 49 -7.97 8.81 -5.32
CA ALA A 49 -7.97 9.04 -3.87
C ALA A 49 -8.57 10.38 -3.53
N ASP A 50 -9.17 10.47 -2.33
CA ASP A 50 -9.63 11.71 -1.76
C ASP A 50 -8.61 12.15 -0.71
N ILE A 51 -7.90 13.24 -0.98
CA ILE A 51 -6.87 13.77 -0.10
C ILE A 51 -7.28 15.16 0.33
N GLY A 52 -7.63 15.32 1.62
CA GLY A 52 -8.02 16.60 2.15
C GLY A 52 -9.25 17.22 1.50
N GLY A 53 -10.20 16.38 1.08
CA GLY A 53 -11.42 16.84 0.42
C GLY A 53 -11.29 17.05 -1.07
N GLN A 54 -10.12 16.76 -1.64
CA GLN A 54 -9.87 16.88 -3.08
C GLN A 54 -9.59 15.52 -3.68
N GLN A 55 -10.30 15.21 -4.75
CA GLN A 55 -10.05 13.97 -5.48
C GLN A 55 -8.81 14.12 -6.35
N ARG A 56 -7.93 13.15 -6.26
CA ARG A 56 -6.71 13.10 -7.06
C ARG A 56 -6.58 11.76 -7.75
N GLU A 57 -6.01 11.79 -8.94
CA GLU A 57 -5.78 10.58 -9.72
C GLU A 57 -4.34 10.55 -10.19
N TRP A 58 -3.76 9.37 -10.20
CA TRP A 58 -2.40 9.20 -10.74
C TRP A 58 -2.17 7.76 -11.13
N ASP A 59 -1.20 7.56 -12.01
CA ASP A 59 -0.74 6.23 -12.37
C ASP A 59 0.49 5.88 -11.56
N ALA A 60 0.61 4.63 -11.18
CA ALA A 60 1.74 4.11 -10.44
C ALA A 60 2.22 2.83 -11.10
N LYS A 61 3.50 2.54 -10.89
CA LYS A 61 4.11 1.33 -11.40
C LYS A 61 4.68 0.53 -10.24
N ILE A 62 4.43 -0.78 -10.25
CA ILE A 62 5.08 -1.68 -9.32
C ILE A 62 6.51 -1.85 -9.81
N VAL A 63 7.48 -1.47 -8.98
CA VAL A 63 8.88 -1.52 -9.36
C VAL A 63 9.57 -2.77 -8.83
N GLU A 64 9.03 -3.35 -7.75
CA GLU A 64 9.55 -4.59 -7.18
C GLU A 64 8.41 -5.37 -6.57
N GLN A 65 8.38 -6.67 -6.81
CA GLN A 65 7.43 -7.56 -6.14
C GLN A 65 8.07 -8.92 -5.97
N GLU A 66 8.08 -9.38 -4.74
CA GLU A 66 8.69 -10.65 -4.38
C GLU A 66 7.74 -11.37 -3.41
N PRO A 67 7.21 -12.54 -3.80
CA PRO A 67 6.21 -13.24 -2.97
C PRO A 67 6.64 -13.44 -1.54
N ASP A 68 5.71 -13.16 -0.62
CA ASP A 68 5.87 -13.30 0.83
C ASP A 68 6.98 -12.43 1.40
N ARG A 69 7.39 -11.38 0.69
CA ARG A 69 8.51 -10.58 1.11
C ARG A 69 8.32 -9.07 0.92
N ARG A 70 8.05 -8.63 -0.31
CA ARG A 70 8.08 -7.19 -0.58
C ARG A 70 7.25 -6.80 -1.80
N VAL A 71 6.59 -5.66 -1.70
CA VAL A 71 5.97 -4.98 -2.84
C VAL A 71 6.39 -3.51 -2.77
N ALA A 72 6.94 -2.98 -3.84
CA ALA A 72 7.32 -1.57 -3.93
C ALA A 72 6.73 -0.95 -5.19
N TRP A 73 6.32 0.32 -5.08
CA TRP A 73 5.68 1.03 -6.19
C TRP A 73 6.16 2.47 -6.24
N SER A 74 5.93 3.13 -7.39
CA SER A 74 6.27 4.51 -7.59
C SER A 74 5.28 5.14 -8.55
N ALA A 75 4.87 6.37 -8.26
CA ALA A 75 4.02 7.12 -9.19
C ALA A 75 4.81 7.40 -10.47
N THR A 76 4.16 7.25 -11.61
CA THR A 76 4.80 7.46 -12.91
C THR A 76 4.65 8.90 -13.39
N GLU A 77 3.61 9.60 -12.88
CA GLU A 77 3.37 11.00 -13.22
C GLU A 77 2.50 11.63 -12.16
N GLY A 78 2.36 12.94 -12.18
CA GLY A 78 1.55 13.66 -11.22
C GLY A 78 2.28 13.85 -9.91
N THR A 79 1.60 13.58 -8.79
CA THR A 79 2.18 13.72 -7.46
C THR A 79 3.30 12.70 -7.27
N ALA A 80 4.49 13.20 -6.92
CA ALA A 80 5.61 12.30 -6.66
C ALA A 80 5.37 11.54 -5.36
N ASN A 81 5.16 10.24 -5.48
CA ASN A 81 5.07 9.38 -4.31
C ASN A 81 5.58 7.99 -4.67
N ALA A 82 6.06 7.31 -3.66
CA ALA A 82 6.51 5.94 -3.79
C ALA A 82 6.23 5.25 -2.46
N GLY A 83 6.21 3.94 -2.47
CA GLY A 83 6.00 3.20 -1.25
C GLY A 83 6.53 1.80 -1.35
N ALA A 84 6.67 1.17 -0.21
CA ALA A 84 7.06 -0.22 -0.14
C ALA A 84 6.41 -0.84 1.09
N VAL A 85 6.05 -2.11 0.97
CA VAL A 85 5.58 -2.89 2.09
C VAL A 85 6.42 -4.15 2.15
N GLU A 86 6.91 -4.46 3.35
CA GLU A 86 7.68 -5.68 3.59
C GLU A 86 6.94 -6.56 4.58
N PHE A 87 7.07 -7.87 4.39
CA PHE A 87 6.39 -8.86 5.20
C PHE A 87 7.45 -9.73 5.89
N VAL A 88 7.32 -9.87 7.21
CA VAL A 88 8.25 -10.66 8.02
C VAL A 88 7.44 -11.70 8.78
N PRO A 89 7.71 -13.00 8.59
CA PRO A 89 6.98 -14.02 9.33
C PRO A 89 7.44 -14.04 10.79
N LEU A 90 6.48 -13.91 11.71
CA LEU A 90 6.76 -14.02 13.14
C LEU A 90 6.51 -15.44 13.63
N SER A 91 5.57 -16.13 13.00
CA SER A 91 5.27 -17.53 13.25
C SER A 91 4.49 -18.05 12.04
N ASP A 92 4.03 -19.30 12.09
CA ASP A 92 3.23 -19.88 11.01
C ASP A 92 1.90 -19.20 10.83
N SER A 93 1.45 -18.44 11.85
CA SER A 93 0.13 -17.80 11.84
C SER A 93 0.17 -16.31 12.17
N ARG A 94 1.35 -15.69 12.20
CA ARG A 94 1.49 -14.25 12.46
C ARG A 94 2.52 -13.64 11.54
N THR A 95 2.24 -12.42 11.10
CA THR A 95 3.09 -11.69 10.17
C THR A 95 3.24 -10.25 10.65
N GLU A 96 4.46 -9.74 10.54
CA GLU A 96 4.72 -8.33 10.77
C GLU A 96 4.79 -7.62 9.43
N ILE A 97 4.06 -6.51 9.29
CA ILE A 97 4.00 -5.72 8.06
C ILE A 97 4.67 -4.38 8.31
N HIS A 98 5.65 -4.04 7.47
CA HIS A 98 6.35 -2.76 7.52
C HIS A 98 5.96 -1.96 6.28
N LEU A 99 5.32 -0.82 6.50
CA LEU A 99 4.93 0.09 5.42
C LEU A 99 5.84 1.30 5.44
N GLU A 100 6.36 1.67 4.28
CA GLU A 100 7.15 2.88 4.11
C GLU A 100 6.58 3.68 2.95
N LEU A 101 6.29 4.95 3.19
CA LEU A 101 5.75 5.84 2.18
C LEU A 101 6.70 7.03 2.00
N ASP A 102 7.11 7.26 0.76
CA ASP A 102 7.90 8.43 0.39
C ASP A 102 7.01 9.34 -0.45
N TYR A 103 6.94 10.60 -0.08
CA TYR A 103 6.14 11.55 -0.85
C TYR A 103 6.79 12.92 -0.83
N ALA A 104 6.50 13.70 -1.88
CA ALA A 104 6.94 15.08 -1.97
C ALA A 104 5.75 15.96 -1.59
N PRO A 105 5.84 16.73 -0.49
CA PRO A 105 4.74 17.64 -0.14
C PRO A 105 4.54 18.69 -1.22
N GLU A 106 3.30 18.91 -1.61
CA GLU A 106 2.96 19.90 -2.63
C GLU A 106 1.66 20.60 -2.27
N GLY A 107 1.58 21.86 -2.59
CA GLY A 107 0.36 22.64 -2.44
C GLY A 107 -0.15 22.72 -1.01
N LEU A 108 -1.40 22.38 -0.82
CA LEU A 108 -2.06 22.50 0.48
C LEU A 108 -1.44 21.64 1.56
N VAL A 109 -0.99 20.46 1.19
CA VAL A 109 -0.41 19.52 2.14
C VAL A 109 0.86 20.10 2.73
N GLU A 110 1.69 20.69 1.89
CA GLU A 110 2.93 21.33 2.31
C GLU A 110 2.67 22.53 3.21
N LYS A 111 1.73 23.36 2.84
CA LYS A 111 1.41 24.58 3.57
C LYS A 111 0.87 24.31 4.97
N ALA A 112 0.22 23.21 5.15
CA ALA A 112 -0.38 22.87 6.41
C ALA A 112 0.66 22.63 7.52
N GLY A 113 1.89 22.35 7.15
CA GLY A 113 2.94 22.06 8.13
C GLY A 113 2.67 20.81 8.95
N ALA A 114 1.53 20.19 8.73
CA ALA A 114 1.10 19.00 9.45
C ALA A 114 1.02 17.79 8.50
N ALA A 115 1.56 17.93 7.30
CA ALA A 115 1.46 16.90 6.28
C ALA A 115 1.99 15.55 6.75
N THR A 116 3.17 15.54 7.39
CA THR A 116 3.77 14.31 7.87
C THR A 116 2.89 13.63 8.91
N GLY A 117 2.37 14.39 9.87
CA GLY A 117 1.49 13.84 10.89
C GLY A 117 0.19 13.29 10.33
N THR A 118 -0.38 13.98 9.34
CA THR A 118 -1.61 13.55 8.69
C THR A 118 -1.40 12.25 7.90
N VAL A 119 -0.32 12.19 7.13
CA VAL A 119 0.00 11.01 6.34
C VAL A 119 0.32 9.83 7.24
N GLN A 120 1.06 10.06 8.33
CA GLN A 120 1.40 9.00 9.26
C GLN A 120 0.15 8.44 9.96
N ARG A 121 -0.77 9.28 10.39
CA ARG A 121 -2.02 8.83 10.99
C ARG A 121 -2.86 8.01 10.02
N ARG A 122 -2.88 8.44 8.76
CA ARG A 122 -3.60 7.71 7.72
C ARG A 122 -2.96 6.35 7.46
N ALA A 123 -1.64 6.31 7.35
CA ALA A 123 -0.92 5.06 7.14
C ALA A 123 -1.18 4.09 8.28
N LYS A 124 -1.12 4.56 9.51
CA LYS A 124 -1.40 3.73 10.69
C LYS A 124 -2.83 3.21 10.66
N LYS A 125 -3.78 4.08 10.36
CA LYS A 125 -5.19 3.71 10.30
C LYS A 125 -5.46 2.71 9.18
N ASP A 126 -4.83 2.89 8.03
CA ASP A 126 -4.99 1.98 6.91
C ASP A 126 -4.45 0.59 7.24
N LEU A 127 -3.33 0.52 7.94
CA LEU A 127 -2.80 -0.75 8.40
C LEU A 127 -3.71 -1.42 9.43
N GLU A 128 -4.27 -0.64 10.36
CA GLU A 128 -5.23 -1.17 11.32
C GLU A 128 -6.48 -1.70 10.64
N SER A 129 -6.95 -0.99 9.63
CA SER A 129 -8.11 -1.42 8.84
C SER A 129 -7.80 -2.68 8.03
N PHE A 130 -6.59 -2.76 7.47
CA PHE A 130 -6.14 -3.96 6.79
C PHE A 130 -6.11 -5.16 7.74
N LYS A 131 -5.58 -4.95 8.95
CA LYS A 131 -5.55 -5.98 9.98
C LYS A 131 -6.96 -6.48 10.28
N ASP A 132 -7.90 -5.57 10.52
CA ASP A 132 -9.28 -5.94 10.80
C ASP A 132 -9.91 -6.68 9.63
N PHE A 133 -9.64 -6.22 8.42
CA PHE A 133 -10.18 -6.83 7.21
C PHE A 133 -9.70 -8.27 7.05
N ILE A 134 -8.39 -8.49 7.12
CA ILE A 134 -7.83 -9.81 6.84
C ILE A 134 -8.07 -10.80 8.00
N GLU A 135 -8.05 -10.32 9.23
CA GLU A 135 -8.30 -11.18 10.37
C GLU A 135 -9.77 -11.59 10.45
N SER A 136 -10.69 -10.68 10.08
CA SER A 136 -12.10 -10.99 10.06
C SER A 136 -12.47 -11.99 8.98
N ARG A 137 -11.82 -11.90 7.83
CA ARG A 137 -12.05 -12.84 6.75
C ARG A 137 -11.38 -14.18 6.99
N GLY A 138 -10.20 -14.16 7.58
CA GLY A 138 -9.39 -15.36 7.76
C GLY A 138 -8.77 -15.90 6.48
N ALA A 139 -8.98 -15.22 5.35
CA ALA A 139 -8.45 -15.64 4.06
C ALA A 139 -8.37 -14.46 3.12
N GLU A 140 -7.43 -14.51 2.20
CA GLU A 140 -7.27 -13.50 1.16
C GLU A 140 -8.38 -13.59 0.10
N THR A 141 -8.62 -12.48 -0.61
CA THR A 141 -9.63 -12.45 -1.68
C THR A 141 -9.09 -13.01 -3.00
N GLY A 142 -7.78 -13.06 -3.14
CA GLY A 142 -7.11 -13.56 -4.32
C GLY A 142 -5.62 -13.47 -4.12
N ALA A 143 -4.86 -13.75 -5.17
CA ALA A 143 -3.40 -13.74 -5.08
C ALA A 143 -2.79 -13.50 -6.46
N TRP A 144 -1.63 -12.86 -6.45
CA TRP A 144 -0.75 -12.79 -7.61
C TRP A 144 0.67 -13.01 -7.09
N ARG A 145 1.29 -14.09 -7.51
CA ARG A 145 2.58 -14.51 -6.94
C ARG A 145 3.72 -14.45 -7.96
N GLY A 146 3.56 -13.63 -8.97
CA GLY A 146 4.66 -13.35 -9.89
C GLY A 146 5.69 -12.43 -9.27
N ARG A 147 6.82 -12.29 -9.94
CA ARG A 147 7.91 -11.41 -9.51
C ARG A 147 8.02 -10.21 -10.41
N VAL A 148 8.40 -9.09 -9.83
CA VAL A 148 8.71 -7.86 -10.57
C VAL A 148 10.06 -7.36 -10.08
N GLU A 149 10.97 -7.09 -11.00
CA GLU A 149 12.28 -6.52 -10.71
C GLU A 149 12.53 -5.39 -11.70
N GLY A 150 12.97 -4.24 -11.18
CA GLY A 150 13.26 -3.09 -12.02
C GLY A 150 12.06 -2.63 -12.83
N GLY A 151 10.84 -2.87 -12.33
CA GLY A 151 9.61 -2.48 -13.01
C GLY A 151 9.20 -3.43 -14.13
N GLN A 152 9.83 -4.61 -14.23
CA GLN A 152 9.52 -5.60 -15.28
C GLN A 152 9.06 -6.91 -14.66
N PRO A 153 7.98 -7.52 -15.16
CA PRO A 153 7.55 -8.84 -14.68
C PRO A 153 8.60 -9.89 -15.01
N ARG A 154 8.73 -10.84 -14.11
CA ARG A 154 9.68 -11.93 -14.27
C ARG A 154 9.00 -13.28 -14.34
#